data_d09837708e52bf22cd50a969adb5ac0d
#
_entry.id   d09837708e52bf22cd50a969adb5ac0d
#
_cell.length_a   1.000
_cell.length_b   1.000
_cell.length_c   1.000
_cell.angle_alpha   90.00
_cell.angle_beta   90.00
_cell.angle_gamma   90.00
#
_symmetry.space_group_name_H-M   'P 1'
#
loop_
_entity.id
_entity.type
_entity.pdbx_description
1 polymer ?
#
loop_
_entity_poly.entity_id
_entity_poly.type
_entity_poly.pdbx_seq_one_letter_code
_entity_poly.pdbx_strand_id
1 'polypeptide(L)'
;SAAPAGRSLADMWEELDDGAELFRAMMDADIPLIAVENPVMHKHAKERIWGDGWEKLSKDDGTFTRTSVQPYEFAASVDAEDNITKRTCLWLKGLPALTPTSCLTRETARADIHMASPSPDRWKLRSKFHIGIAQAMAAQWGDAKENQL
;
A
#
# COMPACT_ATOMS: atom_id res chain seq x y z
N SER A 1 12.51 -0.20 -19.90
CA SER A 1 11.54 -1.29 -20.05
C SER A 1 10.54 -0.91 -21.14
N ALA A 2 10.23 -1.87 -22.01
CA ALA A 2 9.29 -1.65 -23.10
C ALA A 2 7.88 -1.38 -22.55
N ALA A 3 7.14 -0.45 -23.16
CA ALA A 3 5.75 -0.20 -22.85
C ALA A 3 4.91 -1.46 -23.16
N PRO A 4 3.87 -1.77 -22.34
CA PRO A 4 2.92 -2.82 -22.66
C PRO A 4 2.29 -2.56 -24.04
N ALA A 5 1.90 -3.64 -24.75
CA ALA A 5 1.27 -3.54 -26.07
C ALA A 5 0.07 -2.57 -26.02
N GLY A 6 0.07 -1.53 -26.86
CA GLY A 6 -1.00 -0.53 -26.96
C GLY A 6 -0.82 0.75 -26.14
N ARG A 7 0.28 0.90 -25.36
CA ARG A 7 0.61 2.13 -24.62
C ARG A 7 1.92 2.73 -25.12
N SER A 8 1.94 4.03 -25.34
CA SER A 8 3.19 4.74 -25.61
C SER A 8 3.95 5.00 -24.30
N LEU A 9 5.25 5.28 -24.41
CA LEU A 9 6.05 5.69 -23.27
C LEU A 9 5.54 7.03 -22.68
N ALA A 10 5.06 7.93 -23.54
CA ALA A 10 4.48 9.20 -23.12
C ALA A 10 3.21 8.99 -22.27
N ASP A 11 2.31 8.09 -22.69
CA ASP A 11 1.10 7.74 -21.92
C ASP A 11 1.46 7.20 -20.52
N MET A 12 2.51 6.39 -20.44
CA MET A 12 2.97 5.84 -19.16
C MET A 12 3.51 6.93 -18.22
N TRP A 13 4.18 7.95 -18.75
CA TRP A 13 4.67 9.07 -17.95
C TRP A 13 3.52 9.97 -17.48
N GLU A 14 2.52 10.21 -18.33
CA GLU A 14 1.32 10.97 -17.99
C GLU A 14 0.54 10.28 -16.86
N GLU A 15 0.29 8.98 -16.98
CA GLU A 15 -0.37 8.19 -15.91
C GLU A 15 0.43 8.22 -14.58
N LEU A 16 1.75 8.22 -14.66
CA LEU A 16 2.60 8.32 -13.48
C LEU A 16 2.47 9.69 -12.81
N ASP A 17 2.44 10.76 -13.61
CA ASP A 17 2.30 12.12 -13.11
C ASP A 17 0.91 12.33 -12.49
N ASP A 18 -0.16 11.83 -13.11
CA ASP A 18 -1.54 11.85 -12.58
C ASP A 18 -1.63 11.09 -11.25
N GLY A 19 -1.03 9.91 -11.19
CA GLY A 19 -0.97 9.11 -9.96
C GLY A 19 -0.21 9.80 -8.83
N ALA A 20 0.89 10.47 -9.15
CA ALA A 20 1.68 11.23 -8.19
C ALA A 20 0.94 12.47 -7.69
N GLU A 21 0.21 13.15 -8.56
CA GLU A 21 -0.63 14.31 -8.21
C GLU A 21 -1.77 13.90 -7.27
N LEU A 22 -2.46 12.80 -7.60
CA LEU A 22 -3.51 12.24 -6.74
C LEU A 22 -2.96 11.86 -5.36
N PHE A 23 -1.82 11.19 -5.31
CA PHE A 23 -1.18 10.81 -4.04
C PHE A 23 -0.85 12.05 -3.19
N ARG A 24 -0.28 13.08 -3.82
CA ARG A 24 0.04 14.35 -3.15
C ARG A 24 -1.23 15.04 -2.63
N ALA A 25 -2.31 15.06 -3.42
CA ALA A 25 -3.59 15.64 -3.01
C ALA A 25 -4.16 14.92 -1.77
N MET A 26 -4.05 13.59 -1.71
CA MET A 26 -4.46 12.83 -0.54
C MET A 26 -3.60 13.15 0.69
N MET A 27 -2.27 13.28 0.52
CA MET A 27 -1.36 13.61 1.62
C MET A 27 -1.57 15.04 2.16
N ASP A 28 -1.85 15.98 1.27
CA ASP A 28 -2.05 17.40 1.62
C ASP A 28 -3.48 17.70 2.10
N ALA A 29 -4.38 16.73 2.06
CA ALA A 29 -5.76 16.91 2.51
C ALA A 29 -5.81 17.33 3.99
N ASP A 30 -6.70 18.30 4.29
CA ASP A 30 -6.97 18.76 5.67
C ASP A 30 -7.85 17.74 6.40
N ILE A 31 -7.28 16.53 6.56
CA ILE A 31 -7.87 15.41 7.28
C ILE A 31 -6.85 14.95 8.33
N PRO A 32 -7.22 14.87 9.62
CA PRO A 32 -6.28 14.54 10.68
C PRO A 32 -5.76 13.10 10.66
N LEU A 33 -6.57 12.16 10.18
CA LEU A 33 -6.24 10.74 10.14
C LEU A 33 -6.34 10.22 8.71
N ILE A 34 -5.21 9.84 8.13
CA ILE A 34 -5.16 9.35 6.75
C ILE A 34 -4.36 8.04 6.70
N ALA A 35 -4.88 7.08 5.97
CA ALA A 35 -4.13 5.90 5.55
C ALA A 35 -4.25 5.76 4.03
N VAL A 36 -3.14 5.81 3.33
CA VAL A 36 -3.08 5.56 1.88
C VAL A 36 -2.36 4.25 1.63
N GLU A 37 -3.05 3.33 0.98
CA GLU A 37 -2.46 2.07 0.53
C GLU A 37 -1.84 2.26 -0.84
N ASN A 38 -0.62 1.78 -1.00
CA ASN A 38 0.06 1.77 -2.28
C ASN A 38 1.00 0.54 -2.35
N PRO A 39 1.12 -0.14 -3.47
CA PRO A 39 2.21 -1.08 -3.68
C PRO A 39 3.57 -0.37 -3.52
N VAL A 40 4.65 -1.13 -3.45
CA VAL A 40 5.98 -0.53 -3.34
C VAL A 40 6.19 0.47 -4.46
N MET A 41 6.22 1.74 -4.09
CA MET A 41 6.24 2.85 -5.05
C MET A 41 7.55 2.87 -5.85
N HIS A 42 7.43 3.00 -7.15
CA HIS A 42 8.58 3.13 -8.05
C HIS A 42 9.35 4.44 -7.78
N LYS A 43 10.67 4.43 -7.98
CA LYS A 43 11.51 5.60 -7.73
C LYS A 43 11.03 6.87 -8.45
N HIS A 44 10.63 6.75 -9.72
CA HIS A 44 10.15 7.89 -10.50
C HIS A 44 8.85 8.49 -9.95
N ALA A 45 7.95 7.70 -9.38
CA ALA A 45 6.77 8.22 -8.69
C ALA A 45 7.17 9.03 -7.44
N LYS A 46 8.16 8.54 -6.69
CA LYS A 46 8.70 9.26 -5.53
C LYS A 46 9.36 10.58 -5.91
N GLU A 47 10.11 10.59 -7.00
CA GLU A 47 10.71 11.82 -7.55
C GLU A 47 9.64 12.85 -7.94
N ARG A 48 8.48 12.42 -8.50
CA ARG A 48 7.35 13.31 -8.81
C ARG A 48 6.68 13.89 -7.57
N ILE A 49 6.54 13.08 -6.53
CA ILE A 49 5.84 13.47 -5.30
C ILE A 49 6.72 14.41 -4.46
N TRP A 50 7.98 14.08 -4.27
CA TRP A 50 8.86 14.78 -3.33
C TRP A 50 10.02 15.55 -3.99
N GLY A 51 10.22 15.40 -5.31
CA GLY A 51 11.34 16.03 -6.01
C GLY A 51 12.69 15.34 -5.77
N ASP A 52 13.78 16.03 -6.13
CA ASP A 52 15.13 15.56 -5.90
C ASP A 52 15.41 15.43 -4.40
N GLY A 53 16.06 14.34 -4.00
CA GLY A 53 16.34 14.07 -2.59
C GLY A 53 15.22 13.36 -1.85
N TRP A 54 14.22 12.83 -2.56
CA TRP A 54 13.12 12.05 -2.00
C TRP A 54 13.57 10.94 -1.03
N GLU A 55 14.78 10.43 -1.18
CA GLU A 55 15.34 9.39 -0.31
C GLU A 55 15.46 9.85 1.14
N LYS A 56 15.68 11.13 1.36
CA LYS A 56 15.71 11.73 2.70
C LYS A 56 14.32 12.04 3.22
N LEU A 57 13.39 12.42 2.32
CA LEU A 57 12.03 12.82 2.68
C LEU A 57 11.08 11.62 2.82
N SER A 58 11.34 10.53 2.11
CA SER A 58 10.44 9.37 2.05
C SER A 58 10.44 8.50 3.32
N LYS A 59 11.32 8.76 4.28
CA LYS A 59 11.42 7.94 5.49
C LYS A 59 10.63 8.50 6.65
N ASP A 60 10.66 9.79 6.83
CA ASP A 60 9.86 10.47 7.87
C ASP A 60 10.06 11.98 7.73
N ASP A 61 9.12 12.68 7.13
CA ASP A 61 9.10 14.14 7.11
C ASP A 61 8.31 14.71 8.29
N GLY A 62 7.92 13.86 9.26
CA GLY A 62 7.11 14.23 10.41
C GLY A 62 5.61 14.32 10.11
N THR A 63 5.20 14.27 8.84
CA THR A 63 3.79 14.35 8.40
C THR A 63 3.19 12.97 8.17
N PHE A 64 3.95 12.10 7.50
CA PHE A 64 3.53 10.74 7.18
C PHE A 64 4.57 9.72 7.60
N THR A 65 4.08 8.64 8.21
CA THR A 65 4.89 7.45 8.49
C THR A 65 4.59 6.37 7.46
N ARG A 66 5.62 5.86 6.80
CA ARG A 66 5.50 4.75 5.87
C ARG A 66 5.75 3.44 6.60
N THR A 67 4.78 2.52 6.51
CA THR A 67 4.92 1.15 7.02
C THR A 67 4.68 0.14 5.91
N SER A 68 5.14 -1.08 6.08
CA SER A 68 4.85 -2.20 5.18
C SER A 68 4.13 -3.28 5.94
N VAL A 69 3.12 -3.87 5.30
CA VAL A 69 2.36 -5.01 5.83
C VAL A 69 2.32 -6.13 4.80
N GLN A 70 2.16 -7.35 5.28
CA GLN A 70 1.91 -8.54 4.49
C GLN A 70 0.56 -9.14 4.91
N PRO A 71 -0.30 -9.58 3.98
CA PRO A 71 -1.61 -10.13 4.34
C PRO A 71 -1.54 -11.30 5.32
N TYR A 72 -0.55 -12.20 5.18
CA TYR A 72 -0.39 -13.34 6.09
C TYR A 72 -0.19 -12.93 7.55
N GLU A 73 0.36 -11.75 7.82
CA GLU A 73 0.55 -11.23 9.18
C GLU A 73 -0.77 -10.93 9.90
N PHE A 74 -1.89 -10.92 9.16
CA PHE A 74 -3.22 -10.60 9.63
C PHE A 74 -4.26 -11.69 9.29
N ALA A 75 -3.85 -12.77 8.62
CA ALA A 75 -4.74 -13.85 8.21
C ALA A 75 -5.22 -14.69 9.41
N ALA A 76 -6.46 -15.14 9.38
CA ALA A 76 -7.06 -15.87 10.47
C ALA A 76 -6.55 -17.30 10.63
N SER A 77 -6.12 -17.94 9.53
CA SER A 77 -5.62 -19.32 9.52
C SER A 77 -4.72 -19.59 8.30
N VAL A 78 -4.03 -20.72 8.32
CA VAL A 78 -3.19 -21.17 7.19
C VAL A 78 -4.01 -21.31 5.91
N ASP A 79 -5.26 -21.76 6.00
CA ASP A 79 -6.15 -21.95 4.86
C ASP A 79 -6.93 -20.69 4.46
N ALA A 80 -6.77 -19.58 5.18
CA ALA A 80 -7.42 -18.33 4.86
C ALA A 80 -7.01 -17.82 3.46
N GLU A 81 -7.96 -17.21 2.75
CA GLU A 81 -7.73 -16.66 1.41
C GLU A 81 -6.62 -15.60 1.40
N ASP A 82 -6.51 -14.83 2.48
CA ASP A 82 -5.51 -13.79 2.66
C ASP A 82 -4.20 -14.26 3.31
N ASN A 83 -4.01 -15.57 3.52
CA ASN A 83 -2.69 -16.10 3.90
C ASN A 83 -1.75 -16.13 2.69
N ILE A 84 -1.38 -14.94 2.23
CA ILE A 84 -0.54 -14.73 1.05
C ILE A 84 0.56 -13.72 1.29
N THR A 85 1.59 -13.77 0.46
CA THR A 85 2.62 -12.74 0.40
C THR A 85 2.23 -11.68 -0.64
N LYS A 86 1.96 -10.47 -0.18
CA LYS A 86 1.76 -9.29 -1.03
C LYS A 86 2.24 -8.06 -0.26
N ARG A 87 3.49 -7.71 -0.44
CA ARG A 87 4.04 -6.54 0.25
C ARG A 87 3.27 -5.29 -0.15
N THR A 88 2.62 -4.68 0.83
CA THR A 88 1.80 -3.49 0.70
C THR A 88 2.38 -2.39 1.58
N CYS A 89 2.50 -1.18 1.05
CA CYS A 89 2.91 -0.01 1.81
C CYS A 89 1.68 0.76 2.28
N LEU A 90 1.71 1.17 3.54
CA LEU A 90 0.72 2.08 4.13
C LEU A 90 1.43 3.38 4.49
N TRP A 91 0.89 4.48 3.98
CA TRP A 91 1.31 5.83 4.32
C TRP A 91 0.31 6.40 5.31
N LEU A 92 0.78 6.67 6.54
CA LEU A 92 -0.07 6.97 7.69
C LEU A 92 0.16 8.40 8.17
N LYS A 93 -0.92 9.14 8.35
CA LYS A 93 -0.95 10.44 9.04
C LYS A 93 -1.82 10.30 10.27
N GLY A 94 -1.28 10.61 11.46
CA GLY A 94 -2.01 10.56 12.72
C GLY A 94 -2.44 9.17 13.19
N LEU A 95 -2.02 8.12 12.50
CA LEU A 95 -2.36 6.73 12.81
C LEU A 95 -1.10 5.94 13.19
N PRO A 96 -1.17 5.03 14.18
CA PRO A 96 -0.07 4.15 14.49
C PRO A 96 0.09 3.05 13.43
N ALA A 97 1.31 2.52 13.29
CA ALA A 97 1.54 1.33 12.48
C ALA A 97 0.67 0.16 12.97
N LEU A 98 0.16 -0.64 12.03
CA LEU A 98 -0.59 -1.85 12.38
C LEU A 98 0.33 -2.88 13.04
N THR A 99 -0.15 -3.44 14.14
CA THR A 99 0.48 -4.59 14.79
C THR A 99 -0.08 -5.87 14.18
N PRO A 100 0.76 -6.81 13.73
CA PRO A 100 0.31 -8.11 13.26
C PRO A 100 -0.61 -8.80 14.25
N THR A 101 -1.67 -9.42 13.76
CA THR A 101 -2.66 -10.13 14.57
C THR A 101 -2.57 -11.65 14.45
N SER A 102 -1.76 -12.14 13.51
CA SER A 102 -1.54 -13.55 13.24
C SER A 102 -0.11 -13.96 13.63
N CYS A 103 0.05 -15.19 14.05
CA CYS A 103 1.36 -15.83 14.23
C CYS A 103 1.79 -16.66 13.01
N LEU A 104 1.10 -16.54 11.88
CA LEU A 104 1.48 -17.19 10.64
C LEU A 104 2.79 -16.61 10.10
N THR A 105 3.54 -17.45 9.42
CA THR A 105 4.85 -17.10 8.89
C THR A 105 4.84 -17.04 7.36
N ARG A 106 5.86 -16.44 6.80
CA ARG A 106 6.02 -16.34 5.35
C ARG A 106 6.07 -17.73 4.67
N GLU A 107 6.62 -18.71 5.37
CA GLU A 107 6.77 -20.09 4.86
C GLU A 107 5.42 -20.76 4.64
N THR A 108 4.40 -20.42 5.42
CA THR A 108 3.05 -20.96 5.28
C THR A 108 2.16 -20.15 4.33
N ALA A 109 2.61 -18.96 3.94
CA ALA A 109 1.87 -18.08 3.06
C ALA A 109 2.02 -18.46 1.59
N ARG A 110 0.93 -18.38 0.84
CA ARG A 110 0.95 -18.62 -0.61
C ARG A 110 1.52 -17.41 -1.37
N ALA A 111 2.22 -17.69 -2.46
CA ALA A 111 2.76 -16.65 -3.36
C ALA A 111 1.91 -16.48 -4.64
N ASP A 112 0.65 -16.78 -4.57
CA ASP A 112 -0.26 -16.93 -5.70
C ASP A 112 -0.33 -15.71 -6.64
N ILE A 113 -0.19 -14.51 -6.09
CA ILE A 113 -0.32 -13.27 -6.87
C ILE A 113 0.86 -13.07 -7.83
N HIS A 114 2.05 -13.49 -7.43
CA HIS A 114 3.23 -13.40 -8.30
C HIS A 114 3.24 -14.47 -9.36
N MET A 115 2.61 -15.62 -9.08
CA MET A 115 2.53 -16.80 -9.95
C MET A 115 1.29 -16.79 -10.86
N ALA A 116 0.35 -15.86 -10.66
CA ALA A 116 -0.83 -15.76 -11.50
C ALA A 116 -0.45 -15.48 -12.96
N SER A 117 -0.91 -16.36 -13.85
CA SER A 117 -0.73 -16.21 -15.29
C SER A 117 -1.28 -14.86 -15.78
N PRO A 118 -0.68 -14.25 -16.81
CA PRO A 118 -1.27 -13.08 -17.44
C PRO A 118 -2.71 -13.38 -17.88
N SER A 119 -3.67 -12.67 -17.32
CA SER A 119 -5.08 -12.76 -17.67
C SER A 119 -5.74 -11.39 -17.59
N PRO A 120 -6.86 -11.16 -18.30
CA PRO A 120 -7.61 -9.89 -18.20
C PRO A 120 -8.05 -9.56 -16.77
N ASP A 121 -8.22 -10.54 -15.90
CA ASP A 121 -8.66 -10.38 -14.50
C ASP A 121 -7.53 -10.31 -13.48
N ARG A 122 -6.27 -10.43 -13.90
CA ARG A 122 -5.10 -10.37 -13.01
C ARG A 122 -5.07 -9.08 -12.18
N TRP A 123 -5.50 -7.95 -12.76
CA TRP A 123 -5.56 -6.68 -12.06
C TRP A 123 -6.55 -6.68 -10.89
N LYS A 124 -7.71 -7.37 -11.03
CA LYS A 124 -8.70 -7.52 -9.96
C LYS A 124 -8.13 -8.27 -8.77
N LEU A 125 -7.41 -9.37 -9.03
CA LEU A 125 -6.74 -10.13 -7.98
C LEU A 125 -5.67 -9.31 -7.26
N ARG A 126 -4.93 -8.48 -8.01
CA ARG A 126 -3.87 -7.62 -7.46
C ARG A 126 -4.40 -6.43 -6.67
N SER A 127 -5.58 -5.91 -7.03
CA SER A 127 -6.20 -4.77 -6.36
C SER A 127 -7.09 -5.16 -5.18
N LYS A 128 -7.30 -6.46 -4.95
CA LYS A 128 -8.13 -6.96 -3.85
C LYS A 128 -7.53 -6.55 -2.50
N PHE A 129 -8.33 -5.91 -1.67
CA PHE A 129 -7.98 -5.62 -0.29
C PHE A 129 -8.26 -6.83 0.61
N HIS A 130 -7.38 -7.08 1.57
CA HIS A 130 -7.44 -8.29 2.39
C HIS A 130 -8.18 -8.06 3.69
N ILE A 131 -9.10 -8.98 4.02
CA ILE A 131 -10.03 -8.84 5.14
C ILE A 131 -9.32 -8.76 6.49
N GLY A 132 -8.24 -9.52 6.69
CA GLY A 132 -7.48 -9.49 7.94
C GLY A 132 -6.86 -8.12 8.22
N ILE A 133 -6.32 -7.47 7.19
CA ILE A 133 -5.80 -6.11 7.31
C ILE A 133 -6.93 -5.13 7.62
N ALA A 134 -8.08 -5.23 6.93
CA ALA A 134 -9.23 -4.37 7.18
C ALA A 134 -9.76 -4.51 8.62
N GLN A 135 -9.83 -5.73 9.13
CA GLN A 135 -10.22 -5.99 10.51
C GLN A 135 -9.22 -5.42 11.53
N ALA A 136 -7.92 -5.54 11.25
CA ALA A 136 -6.88 -4.93 12.08
C ALA A 136 -6.97 -3.40 12.09
N MET A 137 -7.22 -2.78 10.94
CA MET A 137 -7.47 -1.33 10.85
C MET A 137 -8.67 -0.91 11.70
N ALA A 138 -9.79 -1.61 11.59
CA ALA A 138 -10.98 -1.33 12.37
C ALA A 138 -10.73 -1.47 13.88
N ALA A 139 -10.06 -2.54 14.30
CA ALA A 139 -9.76 -2.80 15.70
C ALA A 139 -8.73 -1.84 16.30
N GLN A 140 -7.66 -1.54 15.56
CA GLN A 140 -6.51 -0.77 16.06
C GLN A 140 -6.66 0.74 15.84
N TRP A 141 -7.43 1.17 14.84
CA TRP A 141 -7.64 2.58 14.50
C TRP A 141 -9.04 3.11 14.79
N GLY A 142 -10.00 2.22 15.10
CA GLY A 142 -11.40 2.60 15.31
C GLY A 142 -11.58 3.69 16.38
N ASP A 143 -10.77 3.64 17.44
CA ASP A 143 -10.80 4.60 18.55
C ASP A 143 -9.76 5.73 18.44
N ALA A 144 -8.97 5.77 17.37
CA ALA A 144 -7.90 6.77 17.20
C ALA A 144 -8.41 8.22 17.24
N LYS A 145 -9.67 8.43 16.88
CA LYS A 145 -10.33 9.73 16.89
C LYS A 145 -10.57 10.27 18.31
N GLU A 146 -10.78 9.41 19.29
CA GLU A 146 -11.02 9.79 20.68
C GLU A 146 -9.74 10.27 21.38
N ASN A 147 -8.58 9.78 20.97
CA ASN A 147 -7.28 10.13 21.55
C ASN A 147 -6.69 11.44 21.01
N GLN A 148 -7.30 12.08 20.00
CA GLN A 148 -6.82 13.30 19.36
C GLN A 148 -7.70 14.54 19.67
N LEU A 149 -8.78 14.35 20.39
CA LEU A 149 -9.62 15.41 20.92
C LEU A 149 -9.21 15.75 22.35
#